data_d915349897d702512607ebb1f1a1cf1d
#
_entry.id   d915349897d702512607ebb1f1a1cf1d
#
_cell.length_a   1.000
_cell.length_b   1.000
_cell.length_c   1.000
_cell.angle_alpha   90.00
_cell.angle_beta   90.00
_cell.angle_gamma   90.00
#
_symmetry.space_group_name_H-M   'P 1'
#
loop_
_entity.id
_entity.type
_entity.pdbx_description
1 polymer ?
#
loop_
_entity_poly.entity_id
_entity_poly.type
_entity_poly.pdbx_seq_one_letter_code
_entity_poly.pdbx_strand_id
1 'polypeptide(L)'
;MVLAIAGLLTYNLLYTPSISNWRVAEALEFCKKHNLNTDYCIFVDFSMHPGKKRYVLYDLNDREVVCSSVCANGLNRNEFSNVEGSNLSSLGKYEVTSIVGRMSIGEECIIINGLESTNSNARKRQILIHSYKDVYYNPGTYPFNVFRKSLSHGCFVINKHAFKKTKRIAKPMLLWAYN
;
A
#
# COMPACT_ATOMS: atom_id res chain seq x y z
N MET A 1 -4.34 28.28 19.85
CA MET A 1 -4.55 27.75 18.47
C MET A 1 -3.21 27.35 17.82
N VAL A 2 -2.19 28.16 17.80
CA VAL A 2 -0.88 27.88 17.17
C VAL A 2 -0.19 26.64 17.76
N LEU A 3 -0.18 26.49 19.10
CA LEU A 3 0.43 25.32 19.78
C LEU A 3 -0.29 23.99 19.47
N ALA A 4 -1.61 24.03 19.32
CA ALA A 4 -2.38 22.83 18.95
C ALA A 4 -2.09 22.38 17.51
N ILE A 5 -1.91 23.33 16.59
CA ILE A 5 -1.55 23.04 15.19
C ILE A 5 -0.11 22.51 15.12
N ALA A 6 0.82 23.10 15.87
CA ALA A 6 2.20 22.61 15.93
C ALA A 6 2.27 21.18 16.51
N GLY A 7 1.50 20.88 17.58
CA GLY A 7 1.41 19.55 18.16
C GLY A 7 0.82 18.51 17.19
N LEU A 8 -0.20 18.90 16.42
CA LEU A 8 -0.79 18.01 15.41
C LEU A 8 0.19 17.73 14.25
N LEU A 9 0.94 18.74 13.83
CA LEU A 9 1.96 18.61 12.79
C LEU A 9 3.11 17.70 13.22
N THR A 10 3.63 17.88 14.44
CA THR A 10 4.70 17.02 14.97
C THR A 10 4.22 15.58 15.18
N TYR A 11 3.02 15.37 15.70
CA TYR A 11 2.44 14.03 15.83
C TYR A 11 2.34 13.33 14.48
N ASN A 12 1.84 13.99 13.44
CA ASN A 12 1.71 13.38 12.11
C ASN A 12 3.06 13.11 11.43
N LEU A 13 4.08 13.94 11.68
CA LEU A 13 5.43 13.71 11.19
C LEU A 13 6.08 12.48 11.83
N LEU A 14 5.93 12.35 13.16
CA LEU A 14 6.53 11.28 13.95
C LEU A 14 5.72 9.99 13.92
N TYR A 15 4.48 10.03 13.42
CA TYR A 15 3.63 8.84 13.39
C TYR A 15 4.25 7.73 12.54
N THR A 16 4.59 6.64 13.19
CA THR A 16 4.97 5.37 12.55
C THR A 16 3.81 4.40 12.71
N PRO A 17 3.26 3.84 11.63
CA PRO A 17 2.21 2.83 11.73
C PRO A 17 2.68 1.62 12.52
N SER A 18 1.84 1.07 13.38
CA SER A 18 2.09 -0.19 14.06
C SER A 18 1.28 -1.31 13.41
N ILE A 19 1.90 -2.48 13.28
CA ILE A 19 1.23 -3.69 12.78
C ILE A 19 1.03 -4.61 13.98
N SER A 20 -0.19 -5.12 14.16
CA SER A 20 -0.50 -6.02 15.28
C SER A 20 0.26 -7.34 15.15
N ASN A 21 0.69 -7.90 16.29
CA ASN A 21 1.46 -9.14 16.33
C ASN A 21 0.76 -10.31 15.64
N TRP A 22 -0.57 -10.42 15.77
CA TRP A 22 -1.33 -11.47 15.11
C TRP A 22 -1.27 -11.36 13.59
N ARG A 23 -1.29 -10.12 13.05
CA ARG A 23 -1.20 -9.86 11.60
C ARG A 23 0.17 -10.21 11.06
N VAL A 24 1.22 -9.92 11.83
CA VAL A 24 2.60 -10.32 11.49
C VAL A 24 2.73 -11.84 11.46
N ALA A 25 2.18 -12.52 12.47
CA ALA A 25 2.21 -13.99 12.54
C ALA A 25 1.47 -14.63 11.37
N GLU A 26 0.26 -14.16 11.04
CA GLU A 26 -0.54 -14.66 9.91
C GLU A 26 0.17 -14.39 8.57
N ALA A 27 0.77 -13.21 8.40
CA ALA A 27 1.52 -12.88 7.20
C ALA A 27 2.71 -13.82 7.00
N LEU A 28 3.48 -14.08 8.07
CA LEU A 28 4.63 -15.00 8.02
C LEU A 28 4.20 -16.43 7.69
N GLU A 29 3.13 -16.93 8.31
CA GLU A 29 2.57 -18.25 8.00
C GLU A 29 2.12 -18.34 6.55
N PHE A 30 1.42 -17.31 6.06
CA PHE A 30 0.99 -17.24 4.68
C PHE A 30 2.17 -17.23 3.71
N CYS A 31 3.21 -16.43 4.00
CA CYS A 31 4.43 -16.39 3.19
C CYS A 31 5.10 -17.76 3.09
N LYS A 32 5.25 -18.49 4.20
CA LYS A 32 5.81 -19.84 4.22
C LYS A 32 4.97 -20.81 3.38
N LYS A 33 3.65 -20.78 3.54
CA LYS A 33 2.73 -21.65 2.81
C LYS A 33 2.75 -21.42 1.29
N HIS A 34 2.93 -20.18 0.86
CA HIS A 34 2.87 -19.79 -0.56
C HIS A 34 4.25 -19.56 -1.18
N ASN A 35 5.34 -19.94 -0.49
CA ASN A 35 6.72 -19.75 -0.95
C ASN A 35 7.05 -18.30 -1.34
N LEU A 36 6.53 -17.36 -0.56
CA LEU A 36 6.83 -15.94 -0.69
C LEU A 36 8.02 -15.54 0.22
N ASN A 37 8.47 -14.31 0.08
CA ASN A 37 9.53 -13.74 0.93
C ASN A 37 9.10 -13.79 2.41
N THR A 38 9.95 -14.36 3.26
CA THR A 38 9.73 -14.47 4.70
C THR A 38 10.45 -13.39 5.52
N ASP A 39 11.23 -12.53 4.86
CA ASP A 39 11.96 -11.44 5.51
C ASP A 39 11.14 -10.14 5.44
N TYR A 40 10.42 -9.93 4.34
CA TYR A 40 9.67 -8.68 4.11
C TYR A 40 8.25 -8.95 3.62
N CYS A 41 7.32 -8.10 4.06
CA CYS A 41 5.96 -8.04 3.51
C CYS A 41 5.44 -6.60 3.47
N ILE A 42 4.32 -6.41 2.81
CA ILE A 42 3.64 -5.12 2.73
C ILE A 42 2.26 -5.24 3.38
N PHE A 43 1.94 -4.30 4.25
CA PHE A 43 0.60 -4.12 4.80
C PHE A 43 -0.01 -2.83 4.25
N VAL A 44 -1.27 -2.90 3.84
CA VAL A 44 -2.06 -1.75 3.41
C VAL A 44 -3.37 -1.71 4.19
N ASP A 45 -3.49 -0.77 5.11
CA ASP A 45 -4.66 -0.60 5.97
C ASP A 45 -5.61 0.45 5.37
N PHE A 46 -6.64 0.01 4.68
CA PHE A 46 -7.63 0.89 4.07
C PHE A 46 -8.67 1.42 5.06
N SER A 47 -8.74 0.91 6.30
CA SER A 47 -9.53 1.53 7.37
C SER A 47 -8.98 2.90 7.75
N MET A 48 -7.69 3.11 7.53
CA MET A 48 -7.04 4.39 7.79
C MET A 48 -7.41 5.43 6.72
N HIS A 49 -7.52 6.68 7.16
CA HIS A 49 -7.73 7.81 6.24
C HIS A 49 -6.63 7.88 5.15
N PRO A 50 -6.97 8.17 3.87
CA PRO A 50 -6.01 8.20 2.77
C PRO A 50 -4.80 9.13 2.97
N GLY A 51 -4.95 10.19 3.77
CA GLY A 51 -3.85 11.10 4.12
C GLY A 51 -2.86 10.54 5.14
N LYS A 52 -3.14 9.38 5.75
CA LYS A 52 -2.23 8.71 6.68
C LYS A 52 -1.29 7.75 5.95
N LYS A 53 -0.18 7.39 6.62
CA LYS A 53 0.81 6.42 6.11
C LYS A 53 0.26 4.99 6.26
N ARG A 54 -0.69 4.61 5.42
CA ARG A 54 -1.41 3.33 5.47
C ARG A 54 -0.78 2.21 4.62
N TYR A 55 0.26 2.50 3.84
CA TYR A 55 1.13 1.53 3.20
C TYR A 55 2.39 1.37 4.04
N VAL A 56 2.72 0.15 4.41
CA VAL A 56 3.85 -0.19 5.28
C VAL A 56 4.63 -1.32 4.64
N LEU A 57 5.89 -1.08 4.30
CA LEU A 57 6.87 -2.13 4.03
C LEU A 57 7.47 -2.52 5.39
N TYR A 58 7.38 -3.79 5.74
CA TYR A 58 7.66 -4.31 7.07
C TYR A 58 8.71 -5.42 7.02
N ASP A 59 9.67 -5.37 7.93
CA ASP A 59 10.63 -6.43 8.19
C ASP A 59 10.00 -7.43 9.16
N LEU A 60 9.85 -8.68 8.72
CA LEU A 60 9.23 -9.75 9.51
C LEU A 60 10.17 -10.33 10.55
N ASN A 61 11.50 -10.24 10.34
CA ASN A 61 12.51 -10.75 11.26
C ASN A 61 12.73 -9.78 12.42
N ASP A 62 13.00 -8.52 12.10
CA ASP A 62 13.26 -7.48 13.10
C ASP A 62 11.96 -6.89 13.69
N ARG A 63 10.83 -7.23 13.08
CA ARG A 63 9.49 -6.74 13.46
C ARG A 63 9.38 -5.22 13.46
N GLU A 64 9.94 -4.60 12.43
CA GLU A 64 9.97 -3.15 12.33
C GLU A 64 9.49 -2.63 10.97
N VAL A 65 9.14 -1.35 10.96
CA VAL A 65 8.72 -0.63 9.74
C VAL A 65 9.95 -0.17 8.96
N VAL A 66 10.21 -0.77 7.81
CA VAL A 66 11.28 -0.36 6.89
C VAL A 66 10.99 0.99 6.24
N CYS A 67 9.76 1.18 5.82
CA CYS A 67 9.24 2.47 5.37
C CYS A 67 7.72 2.46 5.33
N SER A 68 7.15 3.64 5.37
CA SER A 68 5.70 3.83 5.23
C SER A 68 5.37 4.96 4.26
N SER A 69 4.17 4.91 3.70
CA SER A 69 3.69 5.89 2.72
C SER A 69 2.19 6.10 2.85
N VAL A 70 1.71 7.25 2.42
CA VAL A 70 0.33 7.36 1.98
C VAL A 70 0.13 6.40 0.81
N CYS A 71 -1.10 5.92 0.64
CA CYS A 71 -1.46 5.03 -0.46
C CYS A 71 -2.81 5.47 -1.01
N ALA A 72 -2.86 5.88 -2.27
CA ALA A 72 -4.13 6.08 -2.93
C ALA A 72 -4.74 4.73 -3.31
N ASN A 73 -6.05 4.67 -3.28
CA ASN A 73 -6.85 3.53 -3.74
C ASN A 73 -7.74 3.95 -4.93
N GLY A 74 -8.60 3.04 -5.36
CA GLY A 74 -9.54 3.26 -6.46
C GLY A 74 -10.58 4.36 -6.20
N LEU A 75 -11.57 4.42 -7.06
CA LEU A 75 -12.54 5.52 -7.19
C LEU A 75 -13.24 5.90 -5.89
N ASN A 76 -13.59 4.92 -5.06
CA ASN A 76 -14.21 5.15 -3.75
C ASN A 76 -13.33 4.55 -2.64
N ARG A 77 -13.08 5.34 -1.60
CA ARG A 77 -12.22 4.92 -0.48
C ARG A 77 -12.86 3.90 0.45
N ASN A 78 -14.18 3.83 0.46
CA ASN A 78 -14.97 2.99 1.38
C ASN A 78 -15.54 1.74 0.69
N GLU A 79 -15.31 1.59 -0.61
CA GLU A 79 -15.82 0.47 -1.40
C GLU A 79 -14.66 -0.30 -2.03
N PHE A 80 -14.81 -1.62 -2.04
CA PHE A 80 -13.82 -2.53 -2.57
C PHE A 80 -14.50 -3.52 -3.52
N SER A 81 -13.83 -3.86 -4.62
CA SER A 81 -14.41 -4.74 -5.60
C SER A 81 -13.33 -5.45 -6.42
N ASN A 82 -13.60 -6.72 -6.75
CA ASN A 82 -12.81 -7.52 -7.68
C ASN A 82 -13.37 -7.49 -9.11
N VAL A 83 -14.49 -6.79 -9.34
CA VAL A 83 -15.15 -6.71 -10.64
C VAL A 83 -14.35 -5.83 -11.59
N GLU A 84 -14.14 -6.31 -12.84
CA GLU A 84 -13.51 -5.55 -13.91
C GLU A 84 -14.34 -4.31 -14.25
N GLY A 85 -13.69 -3.18 -14.48
CA GLY A 85 -14.34 -1.91 -14.77
C GLY A 85 -14.91 -1.16 -13.56
N SER A 86 -14.90 -1.75 -12.36
CA SER A 86 -15.37 -1.08 -11.13
C SER A 86 -14.52 0.13 -10.74
N ASN A 87 -13.26 0.20 -11.17
CA ASN A 87 -12.27 1.20 -10.79
C ASN A 87 -12.01 1.27 -9.26
N LEU A 88 -12.45 0.26 -8.51
CA LEU A 88 -12.25 0.14 -7.07
C LEU A 88 -11.02 -0.73 -6.76
N SER A 89 -10.34 -0.48 -5.66
CA SER A 89 -9.34 -1.42 -5.15
C SER A 89 -10.02 -2.71 -4.66
N SER A 90 -9.31 -3.82 -4.66
CA SER A 90 -9.76 -5.06 -4.03
C SER A 90 -8.98 -5.31 -2.74
N LEU A 91 -9.62 -5.97 -1.77
CA LEU A 91 -8.98 -6.41 -0.52
C LEU A 91 -8.40 -7.81 -0.69
N GLY A 92 -7.54 -8.19 0.25
CA GLY A 92 -6.98 -9.53 0.34
C GLY A 92 -5.46 -9.56 0.18
N LYS A 93 -4.93 -10.77 0.03
CA LYS A 93 -3.51 -11.06 -0.07
C LYS A 93 -3.09 -11.14 -1.54
N TYR A 94 -1.96 -10.52 -1.86
CA TYR A 94 -1.39 -10.46 -3.20
C TYR A 94 0.06 -10.93 -3.18
N GLU A 95 0.48 -11.55 -4.25
CA GLU A 95 1.89 -11.71 -4.57
C GLU A 95 2.40 -10.43 -5.25
N VAL A 96 3.36 -9.78 -4.66
CA VAL A 96 4.14 -8.72 -5.29
C VAL A 96 5.28 -9.39 -6.04
N THR A 97 5.22 -9.40 -7.36
CA THR A 97 6.23 -10.08 -8.18
C THR A 97 7.53 -9.27 -8.24
N SER A 98 8.62 -9.90 -8.67
CA SER A 98 9.86 -9.19 -8.98
C SER A 98 9.85 -8.50 -10.35
N ILE A 99 8.73 -8.58 -11.06
CA ILE A 99 8.61 -8.00 -12.41
C ILE A 99 8.27 -6.52 -12.32
N VAL A 100 9.19 -5.70 -12.83
CA VAL A 100 9.00 -4.26 -12.99
C VAL A 100 8.59 -3.99 -14.44
N GLY A 101 7.41 -3.42 -14.61
CA GLY A 101 6.90 -2.98 -15.91
C GLY A 101 6.98 -1.47 -16.07
N ARG A 102 6.46 -0.99 -17.19
CA ARG A 102 6.31 0.44 -17.46
C ARG A 102 4.88 0.72 -17.89
N MET A 103 4.26 1.70 -17.26
CA MET A 103 2.91 2.17 -17.62
C MET A 103 2.94 3.00 -18.90
N SER A 104 1.79 3.18 -19.54
CA SER A 104 1.63 4.02 -20.75
C SER A 104 2.08 5.48 -20.57
N ILE A 105 2.01 5.97 -19.32
CA ILE A 105 2.50 7.31 -18.94
C ILE A 105 4.02 7.37 -18.70
N GLY A 106 4.76 6.29 -18.95
CA GLY A 106 6.20 6.23 -18.80
C GLY A 106 6.71 5.90 -17.38
N GLU A 107 5.84 5.86 -16.37
CA GLU A 107 6.23 5.55 -14.98
C GLU A 107 6.42 4.04 -14.79
N GLU A 108 7.38 3.68 -13.94
CA GLU A 108 7.61 2.28 -13.56
C GLU A 108 6.49 1.77 -12.65
N CYS A 109 6.18 0.48 -12.78
CA CYS A 109 5.21 -0.20 -11.94
C CYS A 109 5.69 -1.60 -11.56
N ILE A 110 5.24 -2.11 -10.42
CA ILE A 110 5.45 -3.49 -9.99
C ILE A 110 4.16 -4.26 -10.24
N ILE A 111 4.30 -5.40 -10.88
CA ILE A 111 3.20 -6.29 -11.21
C ILE A 111 2.82 -7.10 -9.97
N ILE A 112 1.52 -7.23 -9.71
CA ILE A 112 1.00 -8.02 -8.60
C ILE A 112 -0.06 -9.00 -9.08
N ASN A 113 -0.18 -10.14 -8.38
CA ASN A 113 -1.19 -11.17 -8.62
C ASN A 113 -2.08 -11.30 -7.39
N GLY A 114 -3.39 -11.36 -7.57
CA GLY A 114 -4.32 -11.65 -6.47
C GLY A 114 -4.26 -13.13 -6.10
N LEU A 115 -4.20 -13.43 -4.81
CA LEU A 115 -4.08 -14.79 -4.27
C LEU A 115 -5.38 -15.31 -3.64
N GLU A 116 -6.42 -14.48 -3.58
CA GLU A 116 -7.71 -14.80 -2.96
C GLU A 116 -8.87 -14.49 -3.91
N SER A 117 -10.04 -15.05 -3.68
CA SER A 117 -11.24 -14.80 -4.49
C SER A 117 -11.63 -13.33 -4.55
N THR A 118 -11.34 -12.59 -3.47
CA THR A 118 -11.63 -11.16 -3.34
C THR A 118 -10.77 -10.28 -4.26
N ASN A 119 -9.68 -10.80 -4.81
CA ASN A 119 -8.74 -10.09 -5.67
C ASN A 119 -8.20 -10.89 -6.87
N SER A 120 -8.77 -12.06 -7.16
CA SER A 120 -8.32 -12.96 -8.23
C SER A 120 -8.22 -12.32 -9.62
N ASN A 121 -9.00 -11.25 -9.87
CA ASN A 121 -8.97 -10.50 -11.13
C ASN A 121 -7.88 -9.41 -11.17
N ALA A 122 -7.04 -9.28 -10.13
CA ALA A 122 -6.07 -8.20 -10.05
C ALA A 122 -5.19 -8.11 -11.30
N ARG A 123 -4.67 -9.25 -11.79
CA ARG A 123 -3.83 -9.30 -13.00
C ARG A 123 -4.60 -8.86 -14.25
N LYS A 124 -5.80 -9.39 -14.45
CA LYS A 124 -6.67 -9.03 -15.57
C LYS A 124 -7.05 -7.56 -15.57
N ARG A 125 -7.31 -7.01 -14.38
CA ARG A 125 -7.65 -5.61 -14.14
C ARG A 125 -6.45 -4.68 -14.17
N GLN A 126 -5.23 -5.20 -14.35
CA GLN A 126 -3.97 -4.44 -14.31
C GLN A 126 -3.81 -3.64 -12.99
N ILE A 127 -4.16 -4.27 -11.86
CA ILE A 127 -3.89 -3.70 -10.55
C ILE A 127 -2.39 -3.80 -10.28
N LEU A 128 -1.75 -2.67 -10.01
CA LEU A 128 -0.30 -2.53 -9.92
C LEU A 128 0.08 -1.77 -8.65
N ILE A 129 1.36 -1.86 -8.26
CA ILE A 129 1.98 -0.88 -7.36
C ILE A 129 2.78 0.08 -8.24
N HIS A 130 2.52 1.37 -8.10
CA HIS A 130 3.31 2.40 -8.79
C HIS A 130 3.43 3.68 -7.96
N SER A 131 4.36 4.54 -8.35
CA SER A 131 4.45 5.87 -7.75
C SER A 131 3.75 6.90 -8.64
N TYR A 132 3.35 8.01 -8.02
CA TYR A 132 2.89 9.19 -8.74
C TYR A 132 3.42 10.45 -8.05
N LYS A 133 3.74 11.47 -8.84
CA LYS A 133 4.40 12.70 -8.36
C LYS A 133 3.62 13.42 -7.26
N ASP A 134 2.30 13.34 -7.29
CA ASP A 134 1.41 14.04 -6.36
C ASP A 134 1.06 13.20 -5.12
N VAL A 135 1.57 11.97 -5.03
CA VAL A 135 1.39 11.11 -3.85
C VAL A 135 2.54 11.34 -2.88
N TYR A 136 2.36 12.30 -2.00
CA TYR A 136 3.31 12.60 -0.94
C TYR A 136 2.58 12.83 0.38
N TYR A 137 3.26 12.51 1.47
CA TYR A 137 2.76 12.84 2.79
C TYR A 137 3.04 14.32 3.07
N ASN A 138 1.98 15.10 3.25
CA ASN A 138 2.07 16.48 3.68
C ASN A 138 1.34 16.66 5.01
N PRO A 139 2.07 16.68 6.13
CA PRO A 139 1.46 16.78 7.45
C PRO A 139 0.69 18.09 7.66
N GLY A 140 1.08 19.17 6.96
CA GLY A 140 0.42 20.47 7.08
C GLY A 140 -0.96 20.53 6.45
N THR A 141 -1.30 19.58 5.60
CA THR A 141 -2.61 19.52 4.92
C THR A 141 -3.52 18.42 5.47
N TYR A 142 -3.03 17.53 6.34
CA TYR A 142 -3.86 16.56 7.03
C TYR A 142 -4.74 17.26 8.10
N PRO A 143 -6.05 16.94 8.22
CA PRO A 143 -6.85 15.95 7.50
C PRO A 143 -7.41 16.44 6.15
N PHE A 144 -7.08 17.63 5.71
CA PHE A 144 -7.68 18.30 4.55
C PHE A 144 -7.08 17.84 3.21
N ASN A 145 -5.89 17.23 3.24
CA ASN A 145 -5.29 16.62 2.06
C ASN A 145 -5.99 15.28 1.75
N VAL A 146 -7.26 15.39 1.43
CA VAL A 146 -8.02 14.29 0.87
C VAL A 146 -7.67 14.29 -0.61
N PHE A 147 -7.22 13.16 -1.13
CA PHE A 147 -7.21 12.98 -2.58
C PHE A 147 -8.63 13.23 -3.08
N ARG A 148 -8.88 14.44 -3.57
CA ARG A 148 -10.20 14.88 -4.03
C ARG A 148 -10.72 14.05 -5.19
N LYS A 149 -9.81 13.36 -5.90
CA LYS A 149 -10.11 12.45 -7.00
C LYS A 149 -9.35 11.16 -6.80
N SER A 150 -9.93 10.06 -7.21
CA SER A 150 -9.22 8.79 -7.36
C SER A 150 -7.95 9.02 -8.20
N LEU A 151 -6.81 8.66 -7.66
CA LEU A 151 -5.54 8.69 -8.39
C LEU A 151 -5.30 7.37 -9.14
N SER A 152 -6.21 6.40 -9.01
CA SER A 152 -6.07 5.10 -9.66
C SER A 152 -7.42 4.47 -9.99
N HIS A 153 -7.38 3.47 -10.86
CA HIS A 153 -8.50 2.59 -11.17
C HIS A 153 -8.38 1.27 -10.38
N GLY A 154 -7.94 1.37 -9.12
CA GLY A 154 -7.77 0.25 -8.20
C GLY A 154 -6.33 -0.04 -7.79
N CYS A 155 -5.32 0.55 -8.46
CA CYS A 155 -3.90 0.39 -8.15
C CYS A 155 -3.52 0.93 -6.76
N PHE A 156 -2.44 0.38 -6.20
CA PHE A 156 -1.79 0.88 -4.99
C PHE A 156 -0.79 1.98 -5.39
N VAL A 157 -1.20 3.24 -5.26
CA VAL A 157 -0.36 4.38 -5.64
C VAL A 157 0.33 4.96 -4.42
N ILE A 158 1.65 4.90 -4.38
CA ILE A 158 2.49 5.26 -3.24
C ILE A 158 3.50 6.34 -3.62
N ASN A 159 4.19 6.90 -2.63
CA ASN A 159 5.25 7.87 -2.92
C ASN A 159 6.49 7.20 -3.54
N LYS A 160 7.29 8.00 -4.23
CA LYS A 160 8.48 7.54 -4.96
C LYS A 160 9.54 6.88 -4.05
N HIS A 161 9.66 7.31 -2.78
CA HIS A 161 10.61 6.73 -1.84
C HIS A 161 10.22 5.29 -1.46
N ALA A 162 8.96 5.08 -1.06
CA ALA A 162 8.45 3.75 -0.72
C ALA A 162 8.48 2.81 -1.95
N PHE A 163 8.13 3.32 -3.13
CA PHE A 163 8.22 2.56 -4.38
C PHE A 163 9.65 2.06 -4.66
N LYS A 164 10.65 2.94 -4.54
CA LYS A 164 12.06 2.57 -4.74
C LYS A 164 12.52 1.51 -3.73
N LYS A 165 12.11 1.61 -2.46
CA LYS A 165 12.44 0.60 -1.44
C LYS A 165 11.80 -0.74 -1.75
N THR A 166 10.49 -0.74 -2.07
CA THR A 166 9.76 -1.95 -2.45
C THR A 166 10.39 -2.66 -3.67
N LYS A 167 10.75 -1.89 -4.70
CA LYS A 167 11.35 -2.42 -5.93
C LYS A 167 12.71 -3.12 -5.72
N ARG A 168 13.44 -2.76 -4.66
CA ARG A 168 14.78 -3.35 -4.38
C ARG A 168 14.70 -4.76 -3.81
N ILE A 169 13.56 -5.20 -3.34
CA ILE A 169 13.38 -6.54 -2.80
C ILE A 169 13.23 -7.51 -3.97
N ALA A 170 14.23 -8.40 -4.14
CA ALA A 170 14.36 -9.24 -5.34
C ALA A 170 13.44 -10.46 -5.38
N LYS A 171 12.86 -10.86 -4.25
CA LYS A 171 11.98 -12.05 -4.16
C LYS A 171 10.51 -11.62 -4.14
N PRO A 172 9.60 -12.44 -4.73
CA PRO A 172 8.17 -12.23 -4.58
C PRO A 172 7.78 -12.13 -3.10
N MET A 173 7.00 -11.12 -2.73
CA MET A 173 6.60 -10.92 -1.34
C MET A 173 5.09 -10.72 -1.22
N LEU A 174 4.58 -10.88 0.00
CA LEU A 174 3.18 -10.63 0.33
C LEU A 174 2.89 -9.12 0.34
N LEU A 175 1.77 -8.71 -0.30
CA LEU A 175 1.05 -7.51 0.04
C LEU A 175 -0.31 -7.92 0.60
N TRP A 176 -0.63 -7.49 1.81
CA TRP A 176 -1.92 -7.72 2.43
C TRP A 176 -2.69 -6.42 2.58
N ALA A 177 -3.75 -6.27 1.76
CA ALA A 177 -4.67 -5.14 1.80
C ALA A 177 -5.92 -5.51 2.61
N TYR A 178 -6.23 -4.73 3.64
CA TYR A 178 -7.39 -4.96 4.53
C TYR A 178 -8.08 -3.64 4.90
N ASN A 179 -9.26 -3.77 5.47
CA ASN A 179 -10.08 -2.65 5.94
C ASN A 179 -10.64 -2.93 7.34
#